data_b5faf9350260f417686930d9fb8e53fe
#
_entry.id   b5faf9350260f417686930d9fb8e53fe
#
_cell.length_a   1.000
_cell.length_b   1.000
_cell.length_c   1.000
_cell.angle_alpha   90.00
_cell.angle_beta   90.00
_cell.angle_gamma   90.00
#
_symmetry.space_group_name_H-M   'P 1'
#
loop_
_entity.id
_entity.type
_entity.pdbx_description
1 polymer ?
#
loop_
_entity_poly.entity_id
_entity_poly.type
_entity_poly.pdbx_seq_one_letter_code
_entity_poly.pdbx_strand_id
1 'polypeptide(L)'
;MSMMFFTQCDILEQVASDVVSGDSSSGGTTKPALTNEEVIAGLKEALTIGIKNGANMASMTDGFFKRPEIKLPFPPSAIAIKDYCDEKGIFQNQLKKIDTTLNRAAEEASKKATPIFVDAIKNMSIADGFTILRGSDSAATMYLQEHTTGKLVEAFRPVVHNAIQKVKLTEYWNPVAEKYNFVQRLRNKPEVTTDLDGYVTERGINGLFFLVKQEEKKIRKDPVAQVTDLLKKVFGSLLGGN
;
A
#
# COMPACT_ATOMS: atom_id res chain seq x y z
N MET A 1 12.30 14.43 38.92
CA MET A 1 12.95 14.14 37.62
C MET A 1 11.86 13.56 36.73
N SER A 2 11.16 14.45 36.01
CA SER A 2 9.97 14.11 35.22
C SER A 2 10.41 13.91 33.78
N MET A 3 10.36 12.67 33.30
CA MET A 3 10.67 12.30 31.92
C MET A 3 9.41 12.57 31.08
N MET A 4 9.40 13.68 30.37
CA MET A 4 8.37 13.95 29.35
C MET A 4 8.63 12.98 28.16
N PHE A 5 7.71 12.05 27.98
CA PHE A 5 7.62 11.27 26.75
C PHE A 5 6.96 12.16 25.68
N PHE A 6 7.78 12.75 24.81
CA PHE A 6 7.26 13.33 23.56
C PHE A 6 6.80 12.19 22.66
N THR A 7 5.52 12.15 22.35
CA THR A 7 4.98 11.24 21.36
C THR A 7 5.42 11.71 19.98
N GLN A 8 5.81 10.78 19.12
CA GLN A 8 6.43 11.00 17.80
C GLN A 8 5.53 11.72 16.77
N CYS A 9 4.27 12.02 17.10
CA CYS A 9 3.40 12.91 16.33
C CYS A 9 3.80 14.39 16.42
N ASP A 10 4.43 14.81 17.53
CA ASP A 10 4.76 16.21 17.79
C ASP A 10 5.78 16.81 16.81
N ILE A 11 6.68 15.99 16.26
CA ILE A 11 7.76 16.49 15.39
C ILE A 11 7.22 17.02 14.06
N LEU A 12 6.29 16.31 13.43
CA LEU A 12 5.71 16.73 12.15
C LEU A 12 4.71 17.90 12.32
N GLU A 13 4.02 17.94 13.47
CA GLU A 13 3.10 19.02 13.79
C GLU A 13 3.84 20.30 14.13
N GLN A 14 4.99 20.21 14.80
CA GLN A 14 5.86 21.33 15.11
C GLN A 14 6.51 21.93 13.85
N VAL A 15 6.91 21.09 12.88
CA VAL A 15 7.36 21.53 11.56
C VAL A 15 6.31 22.40 10.87
N ALA A 16 5.07 21.96 10.89
CA ALA A 16 3.98 22.67 10.23
C ALA A 16 3.60 23.98 10.95
N SER A 17 3.75 24.05 12.29
CA SER A 17 3.45 25.26 13.06
C SER A 17 4.55 26.32 12.96
N ASP A 18 5.83 25.92 12.96
CA ASP A 18 6.95 26.86 12.91
C ASP A 18 7.13 27.52 11.53
N VAL A 19 6.73 26.82 10.46
CA VAL A 19 6.74 27.38 9.08
C VAL A 19 5.60 28.37 8.85
N VAL A 20 4.48 28.23 9.57
CA VAL A 20 3.30 29.13 9.43
C VAL A 20 3.41 30.36 10.32
N SER A 21 4.21 30.32 11.41
CA SER A 21 4.40 31.45 12.35
C SER A 21 5.67 32.22 12.02
N GLY A 22 5.73 32.83 10.83
CA GLY A 22 6.83 33.75 10.47
C GLY A 22 6.90 34.94 11.39
N ASP A 23 7.61 34.82 12.51
CA ASP A 23 7.95 35.97 13.36
C ASP A 23 9.43 36.33 13.18
N SER A 24 9.62 37.59 12.78
CA SER A 24 10.91 38.17 12.48
C SER A 24 11.46 38.81 13.75
N SER A 25 12.47 38.18 14.41
CA SER A 25 13.47 38.98 15.10
C SER A 25 14.69 38.19 15.60
N SER A 26 15.81 38.80 15.36
CA SER A 26 17.08 38.73 16.11
C SER A 26 18.23 37.91 15.50
N GLY A 27 19.28 38.63 15.12
CA GLY A 27 20.54 38.27 14.52
C GLY A 27 21.33 37.16 15.18
N GLY A 28 21.42 36.10 14.44
CA GLY A 28 22.36 34.98 14.48
C GLY A 28 22.39 34.44 13.09
N THR A 29 23.44 33.80 12.61
CA THR A 29 23.54 33.17 11.32
C THR A 29 22.48 32.08 11.15
N THR A 30 21.22 32.52 11.02
CA THR A 30 20.06 31.67 10.82
C THR A 30 20.11 31.15 9.40
N LYS A 31 20.24 29.81 9.23
CA LYS A 31 19.83 29.14 7.99
C LYS A 31 18.46 29.71 7.61
N PRO A 32 18.27 30.11 6.33
CA PRO A 32 16.97 30.62 5.91
C PRO A 32 15.86 29.62 6.25
N ALA A 33 14.79 30.12 6.85
CA ALA A 33 13.61 29.31 7.13
C ALA A 33 13.10 28.68 5.82
N LEU A 34 12.70 27.39 5.90
CA LEU A 34 12.20 26.66 4.73
C LEU A 34 10.87 27.27 4.27
N THR A 35 10.71 27.39 2.96
CA THR A 35 9.43 27.80 2.38
C THR A 35 8.42 26.64 2.42
N ASN A 36 7.12 26.97 2.33
CA ASN A 36 6.07 25.96 2.24
C ASN A 36 6.28 25.01 1.04
N GLU A 37 6.77 25.55 -0.07
CA GLU A 37 7.08 24.79 -1.28
C GLU A 37 8.22 23.79 -1.04
N GLU A 38 9.27 24.19 -0.33
CA GLU A 38 10.39 23.31 0.01
C GLU A 38 9.96 22.18 0.96
N VAL A 39 9.11 22.48 1.96
CA VAL A 39 8.54 21.47 2.87
C VAL A 39 7.71 20.43 2.09
N ILE A 40 6.83 20.90 1.20
CA ILE A 40 5.99 20.00 0.40
C ILE A 40 6.80 19.25 -0.64
N ALA A 41 7.83 19.85 -1.24
CA ALA A 41 8.75 19.14 -2.15
C ALA A 41 9.46 17.99 -1.41
N GLY A 42 9.92 18.23 -0.19
CA GLY A 42 10.50 17.20 0.67
C GLY A 42 9.51 16.09 0.98
N LEU A 43 8.27 16.42 1.37
CA LEU A 43 7.23 15.42 1.59
C LEU A 43 6.98 14.56 0.34
N LYS A 44 6.82 15.17 -0.83
CA LYS A 44 6.61 14.46 -2.10
C LYS A 44 7.77 13.52 -2.42
N GLU A 45 8.99 13.94 -2.15
CA GLU A 45 10.17 13.09 -2.35
C GLU A 45 10.18 11.89 -1.40
N ALA A 46 9.94 12.10 -0.09
CA ALA A 46 9.83 11.03 0.88
C ALA A 46 8.76 10.00 0.50
N LEU A 47 7.57 10.48 0.17
CA LEU A 47 6.47 9.63 -0.25
C LEU A 47 6.81 8.85 -1.52
N THR A 48 7.49 9.49 -2.48
CA THR A 48 7.93 8.82 -3.73
C THR A 48 8.92 7.69 -3.42
N ILE A 49 9.86 7.88 -2.51
CA ILE A 49 10.82 6.85 -2.09
C ILE A 49 10.09 5.71 -1.38
N GLY A 50 9.25 6.02 -0.40
CA GLY A 50 8.50 5.00 0.34
C GLY A 50 7.58 4.16 -0.55
N ILE A 51 6.91 4.82 -1.51
CA ILE A 51 6.06 4.13 -2.48
C ILE A 51 6.87 3.21 -3.41
N LYS A 52 8.02 3.68 -3.91
CA LYS A 52 8.90 2.82 -4.72
C LYS A 52 9.35 1.60 -3.92
N ASN A 53 9.69 1.76 -2.66
CA ASN A 53 10.06 0.66 -1.78
C ASN A 53 8.89 -0.32 -1.59
N GLY A 54 7.70 0.17 -1.22
CA GLY A 54 6.51 -0.65 -1.02
C GLY A 54 6.08 -1.40 -2.29
N ALA A 55 6.05 -0.70 -3.43
CA ALA A 55 5.69 -1.30 -4.72
C ALA A 55 6.73 -2.31 -5.21
N ASN A 56 8.02 -2.04 -5.00
CA ASN A 56 9.08 -2.99 -5.32
C ASN A 56 8.97 -4.26 -4.46
N MET A 57 8.73 -4.11 -3.15
CA MET A 57 8.51 -5.28 -2.27
C MET A 57 7.31 -6.11 -2.71
N ALA A 58 6.22 -5.48 -3.15
CA ALA A 58 5.04 -6.17 -3.65
C ALA A 58 5.31 -6.90 -4.97
N SER A 59 6.06 -6.28 -5.87
CA SER A 59 6.28 -6.78 -7.24
C SER A 59 7.40 -7.82 -7.37
N MET A 60 8.18 -8.04 -6.32
CA MET A 60 9.22 -9.09 -6.31
C MET A 60 8.60 -10.49 -6.27
N THR A 61 9.35 -11.48 -6.75
CA THR A 61 9.01 -12.89 -6.54
C THR A 61 8.89 -13.17 -5.04
N ASP A 62 7.80 -13.79 -4.64
CA ASP A 62 7.45 -14.04 -3.23
C ASP A 62 7.08 -12.77 -2.42
N GLY A 63 6.88 -11.65 -3.09
CA GLY A 63 6.48 -10.38 -2.48
C GLY A 63 5.10 -10.44 -1.82
N PHE A 64 4.19 -11.24 -2.40
CA PHE A 64 2.91 -11.62 -1.80
C PHE A 64 2.96 -13.04 -1.23
N PHE A 65 3.45 -13.99 -2.00
CA PHE A 65 3.33 -15.41 -1.69
C PHE A 65 3.97 -15.81 -0.35
N LYS A 66 5.14 -15.26 -0.01
CA LYS A 66 5.86 -15.54 1.23
C LYS A 66 5.73 -14.46 2.30
N ARG A 67 4.81 -13.52 2.13
CA ARG A 67 4.55 -12.47 3.11
C ARG A 67 3.16 -12.64 3.71
N PRO A 68 3.05 -13.22 4.91
CA PRO A 68 1.77 -13.59 5.53
C PRO A 68 0.77 -12.42 5.62
N GLU A 69 1.27 -11.19 5.82
CA GLU A 69 0.46 -9.99 6.03
C GLU A 69 -0.34 -9.58 4.78
N ILE A 70 0.16 -9.93 3.60
CA ILE A 70 -0.47 -9.58 2.32
C ILE A 70 -0.69 -10.77 1.39
N LYS A 71 -0.27 -11.97 1.80
CA LYS A 71 -0.52 -13.18 1.01
C LYS A 71 -2.02 -13.28 0.70
N LEU A 72 -2.35 -13.49 -0.57
CA LEU A 72 -3.71 -13.76 -0.99
C LEU A 72 -4.10 -15.17 -0.53
N PRO A 73 -5.08 -15.30 0.35
CA PRO A 73 -5.64 -16.61 0.68
C PRO A 73 -6.53 -17.10 -0.47
N PHE A 74 -7.02 -18.32 -0.36
CA PHE A 74 -8.16 -18.72 -1.17
C PHE A 74 -9.34 -17.78 -0.94
N PRO A 75 -10.17 -17.52 -1.96
CA PRO A 75 -11.39 -16.74 -1.76
C PRO A 75 -12.16 -17.29 -0.55
N PRO A 76 -12.63 -16.44 0.38
CA PRO A 76 -13.28 -16.91 1.62
C PRO A 76 -14.43 -17.89 1.37
N SER A 77 -15.18 -17.65 0.31
CA SER A 77 -16.26 -18.51 -0.14
C SER A 77 -15.79 -19.91 -0.64
N ALA A 78 -14.51 -20.04 -1.02
CA ALA A 78 -13.91 -21.28 -1.52
C ALA A 78 -13.22 -22.12 -0.43
N ILE A 79 -13.11 -21.61 0.78
CA ILE A 79 -12.41 -22.29 1.88
C ILE A 79 -13.04 -23.66 2.16
N ALA A 80 -14.36 -23.75 2.18
CA ALA A 80 -15.06 -25.03 2.43
C ALA A 80 -14.72 -26.11 1.37
N ILE A 81 -14.50 -25.71 0.10
CA ILE A 81 -14.08 -26.62 -0.96
C ILE A 81 -12.63 -27.03 -0.73
N LYS A 82 -11.78 -26.08 -0.39
CA LYS A 82 -10.37 -26.34 -0.08
C LYS A 82 -10.24 -27.32 1.10
N ASP A 83 -10.94 -27.05 2.19
CA ASP A 83 -10.91 -27.88 3.41
C ASP A 83 -11.39 -29.30 3.13
N TYR A 84 -12.44 -29.47 2.32
CA TYR A 84 -12.90 -30.80 1.88
C TYR A 84 -11.82 -31.53 1.07
N CYS A 85 -11.16 -30.85 0.13
CA CYS A 85 -10.09 -31.44 -0.65
C CYS A 85 -8.88 -31.81 0.22
N ASP A 86 -8.55 -30.97 1.20
CA ASP A 86 -7.46 -31.22 2.16
C ASP A 86 -7.77 -32.43 3.05
N GLU A 87 -9.00 -32.51 3.60
CA GLU A 87 -9.45 -33.63 4.42
C GLU A 87 -9.39 -34.96 3.67
N LYS A 88 -9.76 -34.96 2.39
CA LYS A 88 -9.76 -36.17 1.54
C LYS A 88 -8.41 -36.44 0.86
N GLY A 89 -7.42 -35.54 1.00
CA GLY A 89 -6.13 -35.66 0.34
C GLY A 89 -6.19 -35.61 -1.19
N ILE A 90 -7.25 -34.98 -1.76
CA ILE A 90 -7.48 -34.91 -3.20
C ILE A 90 -7.10 -33.52 -3.75
N PHE A 91 -6.72 -33.42 -5.02
CA PHE A 91 -6.42 -32.19 -5.74
C PHE A 91 -5.32 -31.30 -5.11
N GLN A 92 -4.42 -31.85 -4.29
CA GLN A 92 -3.40 -31.11 -3.57
C GLN A 92 -2.47 -30.29 -4.48
N ASN A 93 -2.08 -30.85 -5.63
CA ASN A 93 -1.25 -30.16 -6.61
C ASN A 93 -2.00 -28.98 -7.26
N GLN A 94 -3.30 -29.15 -7.52
CA GLN A 94 -4.15 -28.11 -8.07
C GLN A 94 -4.34 -26.97 -7.06
N LEU A 95 -4.60 -27.29 -5.79
CA LEU A 95 -4.71 -26.29 -4.72
C LEU A 95 -3.43 -25.47 -4.57
N LYS A 96 -2.25 -26.12 -4.57
CA LYS A 96 -0.96 -25.43 -4.55
C LYS A 96 -0.76 -24.53 -5.77
N LYS A 97 -1.16 -24.99 -6.95
CA LYS A 97 -1.06 -24.22 -8.18
C LYS A 97 -1.97 -22.99 -8.15
N ILE A 98 -3.20 -23.13 -7.62
CA ILE A 98 -4.13 -22.02 -7.43
C ILE A 98 -3.52 -20.99 -6.47
N ASP A 99 -3.12 -21.38 -5.27
CA ASP A 99 -2.51 -20.52 -4.24
C ASP A 99 -1.32 -19.73 -4.81
N THR A 100 -0.42 -20.43 -5.51
CA THR A 100 0.75 -19.79 -6.12
C THR A 100 0.34 -18.81 -7.22
N THR A 101 -0.59 -19.18 -8.10
CA THR A 101 -0.99 -18.35 -9.24
C THR A 101 -1.66 -17.05 -8.80
N LEU A 102 -2.57 -17.11 -7.82
CA LEU A 102 -3.24 -15.91 -7.30
C LEU A 102 -2.22 -14.89 -6.79
N ASN A 103 -1.24 -15.35 -6.04
CA ASN A 103 -0.19 -14.49 -5.49
C ASN A 103 0.77 -13.97 -6.57
N ARG A 104 1.18 -14.80 -7.52
CA ARG A 104 2.04 -14.37 -8.65
C ARG A 104 1.34 -13.34 -9.55
N ALA A 105 0.03 -13.47 -9.74
CA ALA A 105 -0.75 -12.49 -10.49
C ALA A 105 -0.75 -11.12 -9.79
N ALA A 106 -0.88 -11.07 -8.46
CA ALA A 106 -0.79 -9.86 -7.67
C ALA A 106 0.62 -9.22 -7.72
N GLU A 107 1.67 -10.04 -7.63
CA GLU A 107 3.06 -9.60 -7.77
C GLU A 107 3.31 -8.96 -9.14
N GLU A 108 2.88 -9.60 -10.21
CA GLU A 108 3.05 -9.08 -11.58
C GLU A 108 2.27 -7.78 -11.79
N ALA A 109 1.02 -7.72 -11.32
CA ALA A 109 0.20 -6.52 -11.41
C ALA A 109 0.81 -5.34 -10.63
N SER A 110 1.44 -5.60 -9.49
CA SER A 110 2.07 -4.57 -8.63
C SER A 110 3.18 -3.80 -9.34
N LYS A 111 3.79 -4.36 -10.39
CA LYS A 111 4.77 -3.63 -11.25
C LYS A 111 4.17 -2.40 -11.92
N LYS A 112 2.84 -2.34 -12.07
CA LYS A 112 2.14 -1.20 -12.68
C LYS A 112 1.85 -0.06 -11.68
N ALA A 113 2.06 -0.27 -10.39
CA ALA A 113 1.60 0.66 -9.36
C ALA A 113 2.47 1.92 -9.23
N THR A 114 3.79 1.80 -9.34
CA THR A 114 4.72 2.92 -9.09
C THR A 114 4.41 4.17 -9.91
N PRO A 115 4.24 4.11 -11.25
CA PRO A 115 3.94 5.31 -12.03
C PRO A 115 2.61 5.95 -11.65
N ILE A 116 1.59 5.16 -11.28
CA ILE A 116 0.28 5.65 -10.88
C ILE A 116 0.38 6.46 -9.58
N PHE A 117 1.10 5.94 -8.60
CA PHE A 117 1.32 6.64 -7.33
C PHE A 117 2.17 7.89 -7.48
N VAL A 118 3.27 7.80 -8.25
CA VAL A 118 4.15 8.95 -8.49
C VAL A 118 3.40 10.08 -9.18
N ASP A 119 2.51 9.75 -10.11
CA ASP A 119 1.64 10.75 -10.75
C ASP A 119 0.71 11.44 -9.73
N ALA A 120 0.07 10.68 -8.87
CA ALA A 120 -0.79 11.24 -7.82
C ALA A 120 0.00 12.16 -6.85
N ILE A 121 1.22 11.77 -6.46
CA ILE A 121 2.08 12.60 -5.59
C ILE A 121 2.50 13.88 -6.31
N LYS A 122 2.90 13.81 -7.58
CA LYS A 122 3.29 15.00 -8.35
C LYS A 122 2.16 16.01 -8.42
N ASN A 123 0.93 15.54 -8.61
CA ASN A 123 -0.26 16.38 -8.73
C ASN A 123 -0.86 16.82 -7.37
N MET A 124 -0.29 16.37 -6.25
CA MET A 124 -0.68 16.80 -4.91
C MET A 124 -0.51 18.30 -4.75
N SER A 125 -1.52 18.98 -4.26
CA SER A 125 -1.45 20.41 -3.94
C SER A 125 -0.64 20.67 -2.65
N ILE A 126 -0.29 21.92 -2.41
CA ILE A 126 0.34 22.34 -1.15
C ILE A 126 -0.60 22.08 0.04
N ALA A 127 -1.90 22.36 -0.13
CA ALA A 127 -2.92 22.11 0.90
C ALA A 127 -3.04 20.64 1.27
N ASP A 128 -3.06 19.73 0.27
CA ASP A 128 -3.06 18.28 0.49
C ASP A 128 -1.82 17.84 1.26
N GLY A 129 -0.65 18.38 0.88
CA GLY A 129 0.61 18.07 1.54
C GLY A 129 0.59 18.44 3.03
N PHE A 130 0.08 19.62 3.40
CA PHE A 130 -0.07 19.99 4.81
C PHE A 130 -1.12 19.16 5.54
N THR A 131 -2.21 18.78 4.87
CA THR A 131 -3.20 17.86 5.43
C THR A 131 -2.58 16.50 5.75
N ILE A 132 -1.72 15.99 4.86
CA ILE A 132 -0.98 14.75 5.08
C ILE A 132 0.03 14.90 6.23
N LEU A 133 0.80 15.99 6.28
CA LEU A 133 1.80 16.23 7.32
C LEU A 133 1.17 16.25 8.72
N ARG A 134 0.04 16.94 8.87
CA ARG A 134 -0.71 17.07 10.13
C ARG A 134 -1.63 15.90 10.43
N GLY A 135 -1.78 14.98 9.48
CA GLY A 135 -2.70 13.86 9.58
C GLY A 135 -2.13 12.66 10.36
N SER A 136 -2.94 11.61 10.43
CA SER A 136 -2.58 10.36 11.10
C SER A 136 -1.39 9.65 10.44
N ASP A 137 -0.88 8.59 11.09
CA ASP A 137 0.18 7.70 10.57
C ASP A 137 -0.12 7.03 9.22
N SER A 138 -1.30 7.25 8.66
CA SER A 138 -1.75 6.71 7.39
C SER A 138 -2.39 7.76 6.48
N ALA A 139 -2.20 9.04 6.74
CA ALA A 139 -2.82 10.13 5.98
C ALA A 139 -2.39 10.14 4.50
N ALA A 140 -1.11 9.90 4.22
CA ALA A 140 -0.63 9.78 2.84
C ALA A 140 -1.19 8.54 2.15
N THR A 141 -1.26 7.42 2.85
CA THR A 141 -1.87 6.19 2.32
C THR A 141 -3.35 6.41 1.98
N MET A 142 -4.11 7.07 2.84
CA MET A 142 -5.52 7.41 2.59
C MET A 142 -5.68 8.32 1.38
N TYR A 143 -4.87 9.38 1.27
CA TYR A 143 -4.83 10.25 0.10
C TYR A 143 -4.59 9.46 -1.19
N LEU A 144 -3.59 8.57 -1.18
CA LEU A 144 -3.28 7.74 -2.34
C LEU A 144 -4.39 6.74 -2.66
N GLN A 145 -5.05 6.15 -1.67
CA GLN A 145 -6.21 5.28 -1.88
C GLN A 145 -7.32 6.02 -2.63
N GLU A 146 -7.67 7.21 -2.18
CA GLU A 146 -8.71 8.02 -2.80
C GLU A 146 -8.38 8.38 -4.25
N HIS A 147 -7.13 8.78 -4.53
CA HIS A 147 -6.73 9.33 -5.83
C HIS A 147 -6.23 8.28 -6.85
N THR A 148 -5.96 7.05 -6.41
CA THR A 148 -5.31 6.05 -7.29
C THR A 148 -6.03 4.72 -7.41
N THR A 149 -6.97 4.37 -6.53
CA THR A 149 -7.63 3.04 -6.55
C THR A 149 -8.25 2.72 -7.91
N GLY A 150 -8.98 3.66 -8.52
CA GLY A 150 -9.59 3.44 -9.83
C GLY A 150 -8.55 3.12 -10.91
N LYS A 151 -7.49 3.93 -11.02
CA LYS A 151 -6.39 3.73 -11.97
C LYS A 151 -5.64 2.41 -11.71
N LEU A 152 -5.49 2.01 -10.44
CA LEU A 152 -4.88 0.73 -10.08
C LEU A 152 -5.76 -0.45 -10.51
N VAL A 153 -7.07 -0.38 -10.32
CA VAL A 153 -8.01 -1.42 -10.78
C VAL A 153 -7.91 -1.59 -12.30
N GLU A 154 -7.94 -0.48 -13.05
CA GLU A 154 -7.81 -0.50 -14.52
C GLU A 154 -6.47 -1.10 -14.98
N ALA A 155 -5.37 -0.79 -14.29
CA ALA A 155 -4.04 -1.28 -14.65
C ALA A 155 -3.79 -2.73 -14.23
N PHE A 156 -4.37 -3.18 -13.10
CA PHE A 156 -4.13 -4.51 -12.54
C PHE A 156 -4.98 -5.57 -13.21
N ARG A 157 -6.26 -5.30 -13.45
CA ARG A 157 -7.22 -6.29 -13.95
C ARG A 157 -6.75 -7.03 -15.20
N PRO A 158 -6.25 -6.38 -16.28
CA PRO A 158 -5.77 -7.09 -17.46
C PRO A 158 -4.51 -7.94 -17.19
N VAL A 159 -3.64 -7.52 -16.28
CA VAL A 159 -2.43 -8.29 -15.91
C VAL A 159 -2.83 -9.54 -15.14
N VAL A 160 -3.73 -9.39 -14.17
CA VAL A 160 -4.30 -10.48 -13.38
C VAL A 160 -5.02 -11.47 -14.29
N HIS A 161 -5.89 -10.98 -15.18
CA HIS A 161 -6.61 -11.81 -16.16
C HIS A 161 -5.64 -12.65 -16.98
N ASN A 162 -4.62 -12.06 -17.56
CA ASN A 162 -3.63 -12.76 -18.36
C ASN A 162 -2.85 -13.83 -17.56
N ALA A 163 -2.54 -13.56 -16.29
CA ALA A 163 -1.87 -14.51 -15.42
C ALA A 163 -2.77 -15.72 -15.09
N ILE A 164 -4.04 -15.48 -14.81
CA ILE A 164 -5.05 -16.53 -14.54
C ILE A 164 -5.32 -17.37 -15.77
N GLN A 165 -5.43 -16.75 -16.94
CA GLN A 165 -5.65 -17.45 -18.22
C GLN A 165 -4.47 -18.35 -18.61
N LYS A 166 -3.23 -17.89 -18.44
CA LYS A 166 -2.02 -18.69 -18.75
C LYS A 166 -2.00 -20.07 -18.09
N VAL A 167 -2.55 -20.18 -16.90
CA VAL A 167 -2.59 -21.44 -16.15
C VAL A 167 -3.94 -22.13 -16.26
N LYS A 168 -4.84 -21.61 -17.09
CA LYS A 168 -6.20 -22.14 -17.30
C LYS A 168 -6.98 -22.34 -15.99
N LEU A 169 -6.77 -21.44 -15.02
CA LEU A 169 -7.31 -21.57 -13.68
C LEU A 169 -8.84 -21.57 -13.69
N THR A 170 -9.45 -20.73 -14.50
CA THR A 170 -10.90 -20.63 -14.65
C THR A 170 -11.52 -21.89 -15.24
N GLU A 171 -10.83 -22.61 -16.12
CA GLU A 171 -11.31 -23.87 -16.69
C GLU A 171 -11.49 -24.96 -15.61
N TYR A 172 -10.68 -24.94 -14.58
CA TYR A 172 -10.77 -25.88 -13.45
C TYR A 172 -11.68 -25.37 -12.33
N TRP A 173 -11.64 -24.07 -12.07
CA TRP A 173 -12.37 -23.46 -10.96
C TRP A 173 -13.87 -23.29 -11.25
N ASN A 174 -14.23 -22.74 -12.40
CA ASN A 174 -15.62 -22.39 -12.69
C ASN A 174 -16.57 -23.58 -12.62
N PRO A 175 -16.29 -24.76 -13.22
CA PRO A 175 -17.21 -25.90 -13.13
C PRO A 175 -17.44 -26.39 -11.69
N VAL A 176 -16.43 -26.29 -10.83
CA VAL A 176 -16.54 -26.66 -9.42
C VAL A 176 -17.36 -25.62 -8.66
N ALA A 177 -17.05 -24.34 -8.85
CA ALA A 177 -17.75 -23.22 -8.22
C ALA A 177 -19.23 -23.16 -8.63
N GLU A 178 -19.56 -23.37 -9.89
CA GLU A 178 -20.94 -23.38 -10.41
C GLU A 178 -21.77 -24.51 -9.79
N LYS A 179 -21.23 -25.73 -9.74
CA LYS A 179 -21.90 -26.86 -9.09
C LYS A 179 -22.11 -26.64 -7.60
N TYR A 180 -21.10 -26.12 -6.93
CA TYR A 180 -21.20 -25.76 -5.52
C TYR A 180 -22.24 -24.66 -5.32
N ASN A 181 -22.21 -23.59 -6.11
CA ASN A 181 -23.16 -22.50 -6.04
C ASN A 181 -24.61 -22.94 -6.30
N PHE A 182 -24.81 -23.86 -7.22
CA PHE A 182 -26.15 -24.44 -7.43
C PHE A 182 -26.69 -25.07 -6.13
N VAL A 183 -25.86 -25.87 -5.43
CA VAL A 183 -26.27 -26.49 -4.14
C VAL A 183 -26.45 -25.44 -3.05
N GLN A 184 -25.60 -24.42 -3.00
CA GLN A 184 -25.72 -23.33 -2.00
C GLN A 184 -27.01 -22.52 -2.19
N ARG A 185 -27.38 -22.20 -3.44
CA ARG A 185 -28.66 -21.54 -3.74
C ARG A 185 -29.86 -22.34 -3.22
N LEU A 186 -29.87 -23.67 -3.44
CA LEU A 186 -30.94 -24.54 -2.91
C LEU A 186 -31.00 -24.54 -1.38
N ARG A 187 -29.88 -24.28 -0.71
CA ARG A 187 -29.74 -24.24 0.75
C ARG A 187 -29.84 -22.85 1.34
N ASN A 188 -30.06 -21.84 0.51
CA ASN A 188 -30.06 -20.42 0.91
C ASN A 188 -28.76 -19.98 1.64
N LYS A 189 -27.60 -20.44 1.14
CA LYS A 189 -26.26 -20.18 1.68
C LYS A 189 -25.43 -19.32 0.71
N PRO A 190 -24.39 -18.60 1.21
CA PRO A 190 -23.50 -17.80 0.37
C PRO A 190 -22.84 -18.61 -0.76
N GLU A 191 -22.74 -17.98 -1.92
CA GLU A 191 -22.08 -18.54 -3.10
C GLU A 191 -20.57 -18.25 -3.07
N VAL A 192 -19.79 -19.09 -3.76
CA VAL A 192 -18.37 -18.82 -4.00
C VAL A 192 -18.20 -17.92 -5.23
N THR A 193 -17.17 -17.08 -5.22
CA THR A 193 -16.89 -16.22 -6.35
C THR A 193 -16.41 -17.01 -7.57
N THR A 194 -16.91 -16.67 -8.74
CA THR A 194 -16.38 -17.06 -10.04
C THR A 194 -15.49 -15.97 -10.66
N ASP A 195 -15.54 -14.73 -10.15
CA ASP A 195 -14.68 -13.62 -10.56
C ASP A 195 -13.35 -13.66 -9.79
N LEU A 196 -12.44 -14.53 -10.22
CA LEU A 196 -11.08 -14.58 -9.66
C LEU A 196 -10.26 -13.35 -10.06
N ASP A 197 -10.51 -12.75 -11.21
CA ASP A 197 -9.83 -11.54 -11.66
C ASP A 197 -10.13 -10.36 -10.72
N GLY A 198 -11.41 -10.17 -10.38
CA GLY A 198 -11.83 -9.15 -9.41
C GLY A 198 -11.25 -9.41 -8.02
N TYR A 199 -11.34 -10.64 -7.54
CA TYR A 199 -10.80 -11.03 -6.24
C TYR A 199 -9.30 -10.73 -6.11
N VAL A 200 -8.48 -11.17 -7.08
CA VAL A 200 -7.02 -10.95 -7.06
C VAL A 200 -6.69 -9.48 -7.21
N THR A 201 -7.41 -8.76 -8.08
CA THR A 201 -7.20 -7.32 -8.28
C THR A 201 -7.43 -6.55 -6.98
N GLU A 202 -8.57 -6.75 -6.33
CA GLU A 202 -8.90 -6.09 -5.07
C GLU A 202 -7.88 -6.42 -3.97
N ARG A 203 -7.60 -7.71 -3.76
CA ARG A 203 -6.66 -8.16 -2.74
C ARG A 203 -5.23 -7.71 -2.99
N GLY A 204 -4.80 -7.71 -4.26
CA GLY A 204 -3.49 -7.21 -4.67
C GLY A 204 -3.33 -5.71 -4.37
N ILE A 205 -4.33 -4.91 -4.68
CA ILE A 205 -4.35 -3.48 -4.36
C ILE A 205 -4.34 -3.25 -2.85
N ASN A 206 -5.14 -3.99 -2.08
CA ASN A 206 -5.16 -3.89 -0.62
C ASN A 206 -3.81 -4.25 0.00
N GLY A 207 -3.17 -5.32 -0.47
CA GLY A 207 -1.81 -5.70 -0.03
C GLY A 207 -0.77 -4.66 -0.38
N LEU A 208 -0.87 -4.05 -1.56
CA LEU A 208 0.00 -2.95 -1.96
C LEU A 208 -0.15 -1.74 -1.04
N PHE A 209 -1.37 -1.29 -0.74
CA PHE A 209 -1.61 -0.20 0.20
C PHE A 209 -1.15 -0.53 1.62
N PHE A 210 -1.23 -1.80 2.03
CA PHE A 210 -0.65 -2.22 3.31
C PHE A 210 0.85 -1.95 3.35
N LEU A 211 1.60 -2.30 2.30
CA LEU A 211 3.04 -2.04 2.24
C LEU A 211 3.37 -0.55 2.16
N VAL A 212 2.59 0.23 1.39
CA VAL A 212 2.71 1.70 1.35
C VAL A 212 2.51 2.30 2.73
N LYS A 213 1.50 1.84 3.48
CA LYS A 213 1.25 2.27 4.86
C LYS A 213 2.42 1.93 5.80
N GLN A 214 3.07 0.77 5.62
CA GLN A 214 4.24 0.43 6.41
C GLN A 214 5.43 1.36 6.11
N GLU A 215 5.63 1.71 4.85
CA GLU A 215 6.67 2.67 4.46
C GLU A 215 6.36 4.09 4.97
N GLU A 216 5.10 4.54 4.92
CA GLU A 216 4.67 5.81 5.51
C GLU A 216 4.99 5.86 7.01
N LYS A 217 4.66 4.80 7.76
CA LYS A 217 5.00 4.70 9.18
C LYS A 217 6.50 4.75 9.45
N LYS A 218 7.33 4.14 8.59
CA LYS A 218 8.80 4.21 8.73
C LYS A 218 9.29 5.65 8.51
N ILE A 219 8.80 6.33 7.49
CA ILE A 219 9.15 7.71 7.20
C ILE A 219 8.79 8.62 8.36
N ARG A 220 7.60 8.44 8.97
CA ARG A 220 7.15 9.22 10.11
C ARG A 220 7.96 8.98 11.38
N LYS A 221 8.43 7.73 11.60
CA LYS A 221 9.25 7.37 12.76
C LYS A 221 10.70 7.84 12.64
N ASP A 222 11.25 7.83 11.45
CA ASP A 222 12.63 8.23 11.18
C ASP A 222 12.72 8.95 9.84
N PRO A 223 12.30 10.23 9.80
CA PRO A 223 12.30 11.02 8.57
C PRO A 223 13.73 11.28 8.05
N VAL A 224 14.74 11.24 8.90
CA VAL A 224 16.14 11.54 8.53
C VAL A 224 16.86 10.34 7.93
N ALA A 225 16.58 9.13 8.41
CA ALA A 225 17.31 7.92 7.99
C ALA A 225 16.95 7.46 6.57
N GLN A 226 15.84 7.94 6.01
CA GLN A 226 15.32 7.43 4.73
C GLN A 226 15.47 8.38 3.55
N VAL A 227 16.18 9.51 3.68
CA VAL A 227 15.93 10.63 2.79
C VAL A 227 17.16 11.36 2.34
N THR A 228 16.99 11.97 1.16
CA THR A 228 17.91 12.83 0.44
C THR A 228 18.31 14.08 1.24
N ASP A 229 19.31 14.79 0.74
CA ASP A 229 19.83 16.01 1.36
C ASP A 229 18.76 17.12 1.53
N LEU A 230 17.68 17.10 0.73
CA LEU A 230 16.57 18.04 0.87
C LEU A 230 15.79 17.79 2.16
N LEU A 231 15.49 16.54 2.47
CA LEU A 231 14.78 16.17 3.68
C LEU A 231 15.66 16.27 4.94
N LYS A 232 16.94 15.98 4.82
CA LYS A 232 17.91 16.33 5.90
C LYS A 232 17.90 17.82 6.18
N LYS A 233 17.73 18.68 5.17
CA LYS A 233 17.54 20.13 5.35
C LYS A 233 16.20 20.45 6.01
N VAL A 234 15.11 19.86 5.51
CA VAL A 234 13.75 20.09 6.01
C VAL A 234 13.61 19.61 7.45
N PHE A 235 14.03 18.39 7.76
CA PHE A 235 13.90 17.81 9.09
C PHE A 235 15.12 18.06 10.00
N GLY A 236 16.31 18.25 9.46
CA GLY A 236 17.53 18.52 10.24
C GLY A 236 17.58 19.92 10.84
N SER A 237 16.89 20.92 10.24
CA SER A 237 16.74 22.25 10.83
C SER A 237 15.81 22.26 12.04
N LEU A 238 14.98 21.23 12.20
CA LEU A 238 13.95 21.09 13.24
C LEU A 238 14.40 20.16 14.39
N LEU A 239 15.29 19.20 14.10
CA LEU A 239 15.90 18.33 15.12
C LEU A 239 17.20 18.89 15.69
N GLY A 240 17.76 19.92 15.09
CA GLY A 240 19.02 20.57 15.48
C GLY A 240 18.87 21.88 16.29
N GLY A 241 17.68 22.19 16.78
CA GLY A 241 17.43 23.29 17.71
C GLY A 241 17.83 22.92 19.13
N ASN A 242 19.14 22.87 19.41
CA ASN A 242 19.77 23.02 20.71
C ASN A 242 20.94 23.98 20.54
#